data_bcd7a2a712d7f748cfbcf2d91dbb9a01
#
_entry.id   bcd7a2a712d7f748cfbcf2d91dbb9a01
#
_cell.length_a   1.000
_cell.length_b   1.000
_cell.length_c   1.000
_cell.angle_alpha   90.00
_cell.angle_beta   90.00
_cell.angle_gamma   90.00
#
_symmetry.space_group_name_H-M   'P 1'
#
loop_
_entity.id
_entity.type
_entity.pdbx_description
1 polymer ?
#
loop_
_entity_poly.entity_id
_entity_poly.type
_entity_poly.pdbx_seq_one_letter_code
_entity_poly.pdbx_strand_id
1 'polypeptide(L)'
;MTFRPITTSFVMCFFLAALANAASPAAAQTAPLNPRVAIKLGAIGAVSDAGIFIAQEKGYFTDEGLDVELVSFKAAPQILPAIATGEVQVSGSAVTPALFNAFARGIGMKLVADKGQVAKGFGFAAIVIRSDLTDAVKDFKDLRGRKFAVMGKGVSSTAQLGKALELGGIEPSEVEFVELGLPEMVAALGNKAIDGATLLEPFITLATARNVAVRWKGMEDFLPFTGQNGVIIYSQKFAEEQGEAAKRWMVAYLKGTHAYLDAVTSGVDRDGINAILARHTAVKDVSLLRRIAPTGFDPNGRLEIKSLEADQDWFLKLGLQQGHADLSRVIDYQYLDYAVSRLGKR
;
A
#
# COMPACT_ATOMS: atom_id res chain seq x y z
N MET A 1 -56.90 64.84 47.96
CA MET A 1 -56.55 63.41 47.59
C MET A 1 -55.92 63.44 46.25
N THR A 2 -54.59 63.43 46.19
CA THR A 2 -53.81 63.57 44.98
C THR A 2 -53.06 62.25 44.73
N PHE A 3 -53.44 61.53 43.69
CA PHE A 3 -52.74 60.32 43.26
C PHE A 3 -51.54 60.65 42.36
N ARG A 4 -50.37 60.19 42.73
CA ARG A 4 -49.15 60.24 41.91
C ARG A 4 -49.01 58.89 41.14
N PRO A 5 -48.65 58.89 39.84
CA PRO A 5 -48.34 57.66 39.14
C PRO A 5 -46.85 57.27 39.32
N ILE A 6 -46.62 55.99 39.56
CA ILE A 6 -45.30 55.37 39.65
C ILE A 6 -44.85 55.01 38.23
N THR A 7 -43.78 55.63 37.77
CA THR A 7 -43.10 55.28 36.51
C THR A 7 -42.12 54.14 36.74
N THR A 8 -42.41 52.97 36.17
CA THR A 8 -41.53 51.79 36.19
C THR A 8 -40.59 51.89 34.95
N SER A 9 -39.29 52.16 35.21
CA SER A 9 -38.24 52.11 34.22
C SER A 9 -37.87 50.67 33.97
N PHE A 10 -38.09 50.20 32.71
CA PHE A 10 -37.61 48.88 32.21
C PHE A 10 -36.17 49.10 31.70
N VAL A 11 -35.20 48.56 32.41
CA VAL A 11 -33.79 48.48 31.96
C VAL A 11 -33.65 47.22 31.11
N MET A 12 -33.54 47.41 29.79
CA MET A 12 -33.32 46.36 28.80
C MET A 12 -31.80 46.09 28.72
N CYS A 13 -31.33 45.05 29.41
CA CYS A 13 -29.95 44.58 29.27
C CYS A 13 -29.78 43.85 27.93
N PHE A 14 -29.10 44.50 26.97
CA PHE A 14 -28.60 43.81 25.75
C PHE A 14 -27.43 42.94 26.11
N PHE A 15 -27.62 41.61 26.14
CA PHE A 15 -26.53 40.65 26.14
C PHE A 15 -25.98 40.55 24.68
N LEU A 16 -24.83 41.19 24.45
CA LEU A 16 -24.01 40.90 23.25
C LEU A 16 -23.37 39.54 23.45
N ALA A 17 -23.92 38.50 22.81
CA ALA A 17 -23.24 37.23 22.68
C ALA A 17 -22.12 37.40 21.63
N ALA A 18 -20.88 37.55 22.11
CA ALA A 18 -19.69 37.46 21.29
C ALA A 18 -19.54 36.00 20.82
N LEU A 19 -19.92 35.70 19.58
CA LEU A 19 -19.52 34.45 18.88
C LEU A 19 -18.01 34.50 18.69
N ALA A 20 -17.27 33.88 19.61
CA ALA A 20 -15.87 33.54 19.39
C ALA A 20 -15.82 32.48 18.27
N ASN A 21 -15.56 32.91 17.03
CA ASN A 21 -15.14 32.03 15.93
C ASN A 21 -13.79 31.41 16.39
N ALA A 22 -13.84 30.20 16.94
CA ALA A 22 -12.66 29.36 17.11
C ALA A 22 -12.20 28.93 15.69
N ALA A 23 -11.41 29.78 15.04
CA ALA A 23 -10.64 29.39 13.88
C ALA A 23 -9.74 28.24 14.31
N SER A 24 -10.01 27.03 13.86
CA SER A 24 -9.04 25.93 13.95
C SER A 24 -7.71 26.45 13.42
N PRO A 25 -6.59 26.23 14.14
CA PRO A 25 -5.30 26.66 13.63
C PRO A 25 -5.06 25.91 12.30
N ALA A 26 -5.11 26.64 11.19
CA ALA A 26 -4.63 26.15 9.92
C ALA A 26 -3.18 25.72 10.18
N ALA A 27 -2.89 24.43 9.97
CA ALA A 27 -1.53 23.91 10.11
C ALA A 27 -0.61 24.83 9.31
N ALA A 28 0.31 25.52 9.97
CA ALA A 28 1.19 26.48 9.34
C ALA A 28 1.95 25.73 8.22
N GLN A 29 1.70 26.09 6.96
CA GLN A 29 2.45 25.57 5.84
C GLN A 29 3.91 25.99 6.04
N THR A 30 4.73 25.03 6.43
CA THR A 30 6.17 25.25 6.50
C THR A 30 6.69 25.53 5.10
N ALA A 31 7.50 26.61 4.94
CA ALA A 31 8.07 26.97 3.66
C ALA A 31 8.86 25.78 3.02
N PRO A 32 8.87 25.61 1.69
CA PRO A 32 9.63 24.56 1.04
C PRO A 32 11.13 24.68 1.37
N LEU A 33 11.85 23.55 1.31
CA LEU A 33 13.30 23.57 1.48
C LEU A 33 13.96 24.44 0.40
N ASN A 34 14.91 25.26 0.83
CA ASN A 34 15.70 26.10 -0.05
C ASN A 34 17.16 26.15 0.43
N PRO A 35 18.14 25.65 -0.35
CA PRO A 35 17.97 25.06 -1.68
C PRO A 35 17.15 23.76 -1.67
N ARG A 36 16.60 23.38 -2.82
CA ARG A 36 15.91 22.11 -2.99
C ARG A 36 16.86 20.94 -2.78
N VAL A 37 16.33 19.84 -2.27
CA VAL A 37 17.08 18.61 -2.02
C VAL A 37 16.77 17.58 -3.10
N ALA A 38 17.81 17.10 -3.79
CA ALA A 38 17.71 16.04 -4.78
C ALA A 38 17.56 14.67 -4.11
N ILE A 39 16.58 13.87 -4.57
CA ILE A 39 16.29 12.53 -4.03
C ILE A 39 16.09 11.56 -5.19
N LYS A 40 16.83 10.45 -5.20
CA LYS A 40 16.58 9.32 -6.10
C LYS A 40 15.60 8.35 -5.43
N LEU A 41 14.49 8.07 -6.10
CA LEU A 41 13.41 7.21 -5.63
C LEU A 41 13.31 5.97 -6.52
N GLY A 42 13.60 4.81 -5.97
CA GLY A 42 13.45 3.51 -6.64
C GLY A 42 11.99 3.05 -6.66
N ALA A 43 11.47 2.71 -7.85
CA ALA A 43 10.12 2.19 -8.02
C ALA A 43 10.08 1.07 -9.08
N ILE A 44 9.07 0.19 -8.99
CA ILE A 44 8.86 -0.93 -9.93
C ILE A 44 7.69 -0.70 -10.90
N GLY A 45 7.00 0.43 -10.81
CA GLY A 45 5.87 0.76 -11.69
C GLY A 45 4.59 -0.04 -11.40
N ALA A 46 4.38 -0.46 -10.17
CA ALA A 46 3.15 -1.13 -9.74
C ALA A 46 2.03 -0.13 -9.44
N VAL A 47 0.76 -0.57 -9.47
CA VAL A 47 -0.38 0.26 -9.03
C VAL A 47 -0.24 0.67 -7.56
N SER A 48 0.40 -0.15 -6.75
CA SER A 48 0.72 0.18 -5.35
C SER A 48 1.76 1.30 -5.18
N ASP A 49 2.38 1.79 -6.26
CA ASP A 49 3.21 3.00 -6.25
C ASP A 49 2.37 4.29 -6.44
N ALA A 50 1.03 4.19 -6.41
CA ALA A 50 0.09 5.28 -6.69
C ALA A 50 0.40 6.56 -5.90
N GLY A 51 0.62 6.46 -4.58
CA GLY A 51 0.95 7.61 -3.73
C GLY A 51 2.20 8.35 -4.22
N ILE A 52 3.20 7.61 -4.71
CA ILE A 52 4.45 8.14 -5.27
C ILE A 52 4.19 8.89 -6.57
N PHE A 53 3.51 8.24 -7.52
CA PHE A 53 3.28 8.83 -8.85
C PHE A 53 2.36 10.05 -8.78
N ILE A 54 1.36 10.01 -7.92
CA ILE A 54 0.46 11.15 -7.70
C ILE A 54 1.21 12.31 -7.04
N ALA A 55 2.06 12.03 -6.04
CA ALA A 55 2.87 13.07 -5.41
C ALA A 55 3.81 13.75 -6.42
N GLN A 56 4.40 12.98 -7.34
CA GLN A 56 5.26 13.49 -8.41
C GLN A 56 4.48 14.37 -9.38
N GLU A 57 3.40 13.86 -9.95
CA GLU A 57 2.62 14.53 -11.00
C GLU A 57 1.84 15.75 -10.50
N LYS A 58 1.38 15.71 -9.25
CA LYS A 58 0.70 16.85 -8.62
C LYS A 58 1.65 17.87 -8.00
N GLY A 59 2.97 17.67 -8.10
CA GLY A 59 3.97 18.61 -7.62
C GLY A 59 4.16 18.61 -6.09
N TYR A 60 3.61 17.64 -5.36
CA TYR A 60 3.70 17.63 -3.89
C TYR A 60 5.13 17.53 -3.36
N PHE A 61 6.03 16.84 -4.08
CA PHE A 61 7.46 16.84 -3.74
C PHE A 61 8.08 18.23 -3.93
N THR A 62 7.77 18.89 -5.03
CA THR A 62 8.26 20.25 -5.34
C THR A 62 7.76 21.28 -4.31
N ASP A 63 6.49 21.15 -3.86
CA ASP A 63 5.90 22.00 -2.82
C ASP A 63 6.61 21.88 -1.48
N GLU A 64 7.23 20.74 -1.21
CA GLU A 64 8.03 20.48 -0.01
C GLU A 64 9.53 20.83 -0.21
N GLY A 65 9.93 21.31 -1.40
CA GLY A 65 11.30 21.67 -1.72
C GLY A 65 12.19 20.47 -2.06
N LEU A 66 11.61 19.46 -2.70
CA LEU A 66 12.30 18.23 -3.11
C LEU A 66 12.33 18.12 -4.64
N ASP A 67 13.47 17.75 -5.19
CA ASP A 67 13.64 17.37 -6.59
C ASP A 67 13.79 15.83 -6.65
N VAL A 68 12.69 15.13 -6.98
CA VAL A 68 12.62 13.67 -6.95
C VAL A 68 12.83 13.09 -8.35
N GLU A 69 13.89 12.30 -8.51
CA GLU A 69 14.18 11.50 -9.70
C GLU A 69 13.67 10.07 -9.52
N LEU A 70 12.74 9.63 -10.38
CA LEU A 70 12.25 8.26 -10.39
C LEU A 70 13.24 7.34 -11.11
N VAL A 71 13.81 6.39 -10.39
CA VAL A 71 14.70 5.33 -10.91
C VAL A 71 13.90 4.03 -11.03
N SER A 72 13.70 3.55 -12.26
CA SER A 72 12.93 2.34 -12.53
C SER A 72 13.75 1.08 -12.34
N PHE A 73 13.21 0.13 -11.60
CA PHE A 73 13.77 -1.21 -11.41
C PHE A 73 12.80 -2.27 -11.93
N LYS A 74 13.33 -3.41 -12.41
CA LYS A 74 12.49 -4.51 -12.92
C LYS A 74 11.84 -5.33 -11.80
N ALA A 75 12.49 -5.41 -10.64
CA ALA A 75 12.00 -6.18 -9.49
C ALA A 75 12.55 -5.60 -8.17
N ALA A 76 11.78 -5.75 -7.08
CA ALA A 76 12.12 -5.24 -5.76
C ALA A 76 13.51 -5.68 -5.23
N PRO A 77 13.95 -6.94 -5.38
CA PRO A 77 15.29 -7.33 -4.91
C PRO A 77 16.45 -6.57 -5.55
N GLN A 78 16.27 -6.02 -6.76
CA GLN A 78 17.31 -5.24 -7.46
C GLN A 78 17.52 -3.85 -6.83
N ILE A 79 16.55 -3.34 -6.07
CA ILE A 79 16.63 -2.04 -5.40
C ILE A 79 17.49 -2.13 -4.14
N LEU A 80 17.51 -3.29 -3.46
CA LEU A 80 18.11 -3.44 -2.12
C LEU A 80 19.59 -3.03 -2.08
N PRO A 81 20.46 -3.39 -3.04
CA PRO A 81 21.86 -2.91 -3.03
C PRO A 81 21.97 -1.39 -3.13
N ALA A 82 21.18 -0.74 -3.99
CA ALA A 82 21.21 0.70 -4.19
C ALA A 82 20.70 1.48 -2.96
N ILE A 83 19.68 0.95 -2.26
CA ILE A 83 19.21 1.49 -0.97
C ILE A 83 20.27 1.29 0.13
N ALA A 84 20.88 0.10 0.20
CA ALA A 84 21.88 -0.22 1.22
C ALA A 84 23.13 0.68 1.13
N THR A 85 23.53 1.07 -0.08
CA THR A 85 24.67 1.99 -0.30
C THR A 85 24.26 3.47 -0.19
N GLY A 86 22.96 3.79 -0.17
CA GLY A 86 22.45 5.16 -0.21
C GLY A 86 22.51 5.81 -1.59
N GLU A 87 22.79 5.05 -2.66
CA GLU A 87 22.69 5.52 -4.04
C GLU A 87 21.25 5.91 -4.39
N VAL A 88 20.29 5.15 -3.89
CA VAL A 88 18.85 5.47 -3.88
C VAL A 88 18.48 5.81 -2.44
N GLN A 89 17.87 6.97 -2.23
CA GLN A 89 17.48 7.48 -0.90
C GLN A 89 16.20 6.84 -0.39
N VAL A 90 15.24 6.65 -1.27
CA VAL A 90 13.89 6.14 -0.96
C VAL A 90 13.52 5.04 -1.94
N SER A 91 12.77 4.05 -1.49
CA SER A 91 12.20 3.04 -2.37
C SER A 91 10.78 2.64 -1.98
N GLY A 92 9.93 2.49 -2.98
CA GLY A 92 8.74 1.66 -2.89
C GLY A 92 9.09 0.21 -3.21
N SER A 93 9.00 -0.68 -2.23
CA SER A 93 9.39 -2.09 -2.36
C SER A 93 8.23 -3.04 -2.07
N ALA A 94 8.29 -4.24 -2.65
CA ALA A 94 7.46 -5.36 -2.21
C ALA A 94 8.06 -6.01 -0.96
N VAL A 95 7.23 -6.67 -0.17
CA VAL A 95 7.65 -7.49 0.97
C VAL A 95 8.20 -8.83 0.42
N THR A 96 9.45 -9.15 0.73
CA THR A 96 10.15 -10.33 0.20
C THR A 96 11.13 -10.92 1.22
N PRO A 97 11.52 -12.21 1.11
CA PRO A 97 12.57 -12.80 1.95
C PRO A 97 13.91 -12.05 1.86
N ALA A 98 14.25 -11.52 0.68
CA ALA A 98 15.48 -10.74 0.50
C ALA A 98 15.51 -9.49 1.38
N LEU A 99 14.36 -8.81 1.54
CA LEU A 99 14.21 -7.65 2.43
C LEU A 99 14.42 -8.06 3.88
N PHE A 100 13.75 -9.11 4.35
CA PHE A 100 13.91 -9.60 5.74
C PHE A 100 15.31 -10.15 6.01
N ASN A 101 15.90 -10.86 5.06
CA ASN A 101 17.29 -11.31 5.18
C ASN A 101 18.29 -10.13 5.27
N ALA A 102 18.01 -9.03 4.57
CA ALA A 102 18.81 -7.82 4.66
C ALA A 102 18.70 -7.19 6.06
N PHE A 103 17.50 -7.11 6.63
CA PHE A 103 17.27 -6.63 8.00
C PHE A 103 17.92 -7.54 9.04
N ALA A 104 17.77 -8.86 8.93
CA ALA A 104 18.38 -9.82 9.84
C ALA A 104 19.91 -9.73 9.85
N ARG A 105 20.53 -9.33 8.73
CA ARG A 105 21.98 -9.09 8.60
C ARG A 105 22.41 -7.69 9.05
N GLY A 106 21.49 -6.85 9.50
CA GLY A 106 21.78 -5.48 9.94
C GLY A 106 22.14 -4.52 8.81
N ILE A 107 21.69 -4.81 7.57
CA ILE A 107 21.90 -3.87 6.45
C ILE A 107 21.07 -2.61 6.72
N GLY A 108 21.74 -1.46 6.68
CA GLY A 108 21.20 -0.17 7.10
C GLY A 108 20.08 0.37 6.22
N MET A 109 18.84 0.03 6.58
CA MET A 109 17.62 0.51 5.95
C MET A 109 16.53 0.67 7.01
N LYS A 110 15.55 1.56 6.76
CA LYS A 110 14.39 1.78 7.63
C LYS A 110 13.08 1.53 6.87
N LEU A 111 12.17 0.77 7.50
CA LEU A 111 10.77 0.69 7.08
C LEU A 111 10.03 1.90 7.66
N VAL A 112 9.47 2.73 6.81
CA VAL A 112 8.94 4.03 7.26
C VAL A 112 7.44 4.22 7.00
N ALA A 113 6.86 3.50 6.03
CA ALA A 113 5.42 3.59 5.75
C ALA A 113 4.90 2.40 4.94
N ASP A 114 3.57 2.26 4.94
CA ASP A 114 2.80 1.43 4.04
C ASP A 114 2.92 1.91 2.57
N LYS A 115 2.93 0.96 1.65
CA LYS A 115 2.90 1.19 0.19
C LYS A 115 1.85 0.32 -0.52
N GLY A 116 0.95 -0.27 0.19
CA GLY A 116 -0.14 -1.06 -0.37
C GLY A 116 -0.51 -2.27 0.46
N GLN A 117 -1.78 -2.37 0.70
CA GLN A 117 -2.40 -3.36 1.55
C GLN A 117 -3.58 -4.02 0.85
N VAL A 118 -3.86 -5.28 1.22
CA VAL A 118 -5.12 -5.95 0.94
C VAL A 118 -6.00 -5.81 2.16
N ALA A 119 -7.10 -5.09 2.03
CA ALA A 119 -8.04 -4.82 3.10
C ALA A 119 -9.48 -4.91 2.58
N LYS A 120 -10.44 -5.00 3.47
CA LYS A 120 -11.86 -5.02 3.09
C LYS A 120 -12.22 -3.79 2.25
N GLY A 121 -12.80 -4.02 1.07
CA GLY A 121 -13.08 -2.98 0.07
C GLY A 121 -11.91 -2.67 -0.89
N PHE A 122 -10.72 -3.25 -0.66
CA PHE A 122 -9.51 -3.04 -1.45
C PHE A 122 -8.90 -4.38 -1.87
N GLY A 123 -9.65 -5.12 -2.66
CA GLY A 123 -9.38 -6.50 -3.03
C GLY A 123 -8.56 -6.65 -4.31
N PHE A 124 -7.46 -5.93 -4.47
CA PHE A 124 -6.64 -6.01 -5.69
C PHE A 124 -5.89 -7.35 -5.86
N ALA A 125 -5.91 -8.22 -4.86
CA ALA A 125 -5.29 -9.55 -4.87
C ALA A 125 -6.32 -10.63 -4.53
N ALA A 126 -6.27 -11.78 -5.24
CA ALA A 126 -7.19 -12.88 -4.99
C ALA A 126 -6.58 -14.23 -5.36
N ILE A 127 -7.10 -15.28 -4.72
CA ILE A 127 -7.00 -16.63 -5.24
C ILE A 127 -8.08 -16.77 -6.32
N VAL A 128 -7.65 -17.08 -7.53
CA VAL A 128 -8.54 -17.44 -8.62
C VAL A 128 -8.47 -18.94 -8.87
N ILE A 129 -9.58 -19.54 -9.26
CA ILE A 129 -9.63 -20.94 -9.73
C ILE A 129 -10.18 -20.96 -11.15
N ARG A 130 -9.80 -21.97 -11.89
CA ARG A 130 -10.29 -22.21 -13.24
C ARG A 130 -11.82 -22.34 -13.25
N SER A 131 -12.49 -21.73 -14.23
CA SER A 131 -13.97 -21.63 -14.25
C SER A 131 -14.67 -22.98 -14.26
N ASP A 132 -14.05 -24.04 -14.83
CA ASP A 132 -14.60 -25.39 -14.86
C ASP A 132 -14.39 -26.18 -13.54
N LEU A 133 -13.70 -25.59 -12.54
CA LEU A 133 -13.46 -26.21 -11.24
C LEU A 133 -14.36 -25.67 -10.13
N THR A 134 -15.27 -24.76 -10.41
CA THR A 134 -16.14 -24.11 -9.41
C THR A 134 -17.01 -25.09 -8.63
N ASP A 135 -17.36 -26.24 -9.22
CA ASP A 135 -18.11 -27.30 -8.52
C ASP A 135 -17.22 -28.22 -7.69
N ALA A 136 -15.94 -28.34 -8.05
CA ALA A 136 -14.97 -29.20 -7.39
C ALA A 136 -14.17 -28.48 -6.27
N VAL A 137 -14.11 -27.14 -6.28
CA VAL A 137 -13.36 -26.34 -5.30
C VAL A 137 -14.34 -25.36 -4.62
N LYS A 138 -14.87 -25.78 -3.48
CA LYS A 138 -15.85 -25.01 -2.70
C LYS A 138 -15.25 -24.46 -1.40
N ASP A 139 -14.30 -25.18 -0.83
CA ASP A 139 -13.71 -24.86 0.45
C ASP A 139 -12.16 -24.95 0.37
N PHE A 140 -11.46 -24.36 1.34
CA PHE A 140 -9.99 -24.34 1.39
C PHE A 140 -9.38 -25.76 1.36
N LYS A 141 -10.01 -26.76 1.98
CA LYS A 141 -9.56 -28.17 1.94
C LYS A 141 -9.51 -28.76 0.53
N ASP A 142 -10.28 -28.22 -0.40
CA ASP A 142 -10.37 -28.68 -1.79
C ASP A 142 -9.19 -28.21 -2.64
N LEU A 143 -8.28 -27.39 -2.07
CA LEU A 143 -7.03 -26.98 -2.70
C LEU A 143 -5.97 -28.07 -2.66
N ARG A 144 -6.15 -29.13 -1.83
CA ARG A 144 -5.22 -30.26 -1.70
C ARG A 144 -5.00 -30.95 -3.04
N GLY A 145 -3.73 -31.21 -3.37
CA GLY A 145 -3.33 -31.87 -4.61
C GLY A 145 -3.52 -31.02 -5.87
N ARG A 146 -3.90 -29.76 -5.73
CA ARG A 146 -4.10 -28.84 -6.87
C ARG A 146 -2.79 -28.20 -7.29
N LYS A 147 -2.77 -27.72 -8.53
CA LYS A 147 -1.64 -27.01 -9.14
C LYS A 147 -1.94 -25.51 -9.22
N PHE A 148 -1.16 -24.73 -8.45
CA PHE A 148 -1.34 -23.29 -8.34
C PHE A 148 -0.15 -22.53 -8.92
N ALA A 149 -0.43 -21.54 -9.79
CA ALA A 149 0.58 -20.59 -10.19
C ALA A 149 0.72 -19.44 -9.20
N VAL A 150 1.97 -19.06 -8.94
CA VAL A 150 2.37 -17.95 -8.08
C VAL A 150 3.45 -17.12 -8.78
N MET A 151 3.58 -15.83 -8.47
CA MET A 151 4.65 -14.98 -9.03
C MET A 151 6.04 -15.39 -8.53
N GLY A 152 6.09 -16.07 -7.41
CA GLY A 152 7.28 -16.57 -6.73
C GLY A 152 6.90 -17.03 -5.33
N LYS A 153 7.62 -18.01 -4.80
CA LYS A 153 7.38 -18.50 -3.43
C LYS A 153 7.67 -17.44 -2.37
N GLY A 154 8.54 -16.50 -2.69
CA GLY A 154 8.99 -15.44 -1.81
C GLY A 154 8.27 -14.09 -2.03
N VAL A 155 6.95 -14.08 -2.19
CA VAL A 155 6.15 -12.85 -2.25
C VAL A 155 4.94 -12.95 -1.32
N SER A 156 4.49 -11.82 -0.76
CA SER A 156 3.38 -11.77 0.21
C SER A 156 2.10 -12.43 -0.30
N SER A 157 1.76 -12.30 -1.59
CA SER A 157 0.56 -12.96 -2.12
C SER A 157 0.64 -14.50 -2.04
N THR A 158 1.83 -15.07 -2.09
CA THR A 158 2.03 -16.52 -1.87
C THR A 158 2.00 -16.87 -0.37
N ALA A 159 2.53 -16.02 0.50
CA ALA A 159 2.36 -16.16 1.94
C ALA A 159 0.86 -16.10 2.34
N GLN A 160 0.11 -15.20 1.73
CA GLN A 160 -1.34 -15.10 1.92
C GLN A 160 -2.09 -16.36 1.40
N LEU A 161 -1.66 -16.96 0.27
CA LEU A 161 -2.14 -18.29 -0.16
C LEU A 161 -1.79 -19.36 0.88
N GLY A 162 -0.60 -19.31 1.48
CA GLY A 162 -0.20 -20.18 2.58
C GLY A 162 -1.21 -20.15 3.74
N LYS A 163 -1.76 -18.98 4.04
CA LYS A 163 -2.82 -18.84 5.05
C LYS A 163 -4.11 -19.56 4.64
N ALA A 164 -4.47 -19.52 3.35
CA ALA A 164 -5.60 -20.27 2.83
C ALA A 164 -5.36 -21.80 2.95
N LEU A 165 -4.13 -22.27 2.73
CA LEU A 165 -3.77 -23.69 2.92
C LEU A 165 -3.89 -24.09 4.39
N GLU A 166 -3.41 -23.27 5.33
CA GLU A 166 -3.58 -23.50 6.77
C GLU A 166 -5.06 -23.66 7.16
N LEU A 167 -5.93 -22.79 6.64
CA LEU A 167 -7.39 -22.88 6.87
C LEU A 167 -7.99 -24.17 6.32
N GLY A 168 -7.42 -24.74 5.26
CA GLY A 168 -7.78 -26.03 4.68
C GLY A 168 -7.13 -27.23 5.36
N GLY A 169 -6.26 -27.04 6.34
CA GLY A 169 -5.46 -28.10 6.95
C GLY A 169 -4.48 -28.75 5.97
N ILE A 170 -3.88 -27.94 5.07
CA ILE A 170 -3.03 -28.39 3.97
C ILE A 170 -1.60 -27.89 4.20
N GLU A 171 -0.64 -28.81 4.13
CA GLU A 171 0.77 -28.43 4.10
C GLU A 171 1.19 -27.93 2.71
N PRO A 172 2.14 -26.99 2.61
CA PRO A 172 2.61 -26.47 1.32
C PRO A 172 3.09 -27.54 0.34
N SER A 173 3.61 -28.68 0.85
CA SER A 173 4.06 -29.83 0.04
C SER A 173 2.91 -30.61 -0.60
N GLU A 174 1.68 -30.39 -0.18
CA GLU A 174 0.48 -31.04 -0.71
C GLU A 174 -0.17 -30.25 -1.86
N VAL A 175 0.46 -29.14 -2.29
CA VAL A 175 0.06 -28.32 -3.44
C VAL A 175 1.24 -28.17 -4.39
N GLU A 176 0.99 -28.30 -5.68
CA GLU A 176 2.03 -28.06 -6.68
C GLU A 176 2.11 -26.56 -7.00
N PHE A 177 3.22 -25.91 -6.62
CA PHE A 177 3.47 -24.52 -6.97
C PHE A 177 4.26 -24.41 -8.28
N VAL A 178 3.74 -23.59 -9.21
CA VAL A 178 4.39 -23.22 -10.47
C VAL A 178 4.65 -21.71 -10.47
N GLU A 179 5.92 -21.33 -10.67
CA GLU A 179 6.26 -19.91 -10.77
C GLU A 179 6.06 -19.41 -12.21
N LEU A 180 5.16 -18.45 -12.38
CA LEU A 180 4.81 -17.85 -13.68
C LEU A 180 4.63 -16.32 -13.50
N GLY A 181 4.81 -15.57 -14.59
CA GLY A 181 4.39 -14.18 -14.66
C GLY A 181 2.86 -14.06 -14.72
N LEU A 182 2.33 -12.90 -14.35
CA LEU A 182 0.87 -12.69 -14.31
C LEU A 182 0.18 -12.91 -15.67
N PRO A 183 0.72 -12.45 -16.83
CA PRO A 183 0.14 -12.75 -18.13
C PRO A 183 0.15 -14.24 -18.46
N GLU A 184 1.24 -14.94 -18.12
CA GLU A 184 1.40 -16.38 -18.34
C GLU A 184 0.43 -17.20 -17.49
N MET A 185 0.14 -16.74 -16.25
CA MET A 185 -0.87 -17.39 -15.40
C MET A 185 -2.26 -17.37 -16.04
N VAL A 186 -2.67 -16.24 -16.65
CA VAL A 186 -3.96 -16.14 -17.34
C VAL A 186 -4.01 -17.09 -18.54
N ALA A 187 -2.91 -17.22 -19.29
CA ALA A 187 -2.81 -18.18 -20.40
C ALA A 187 -2.86 -19.63 -19.89
N ALA A 188 -2.14 -19.94 -18.79
CA ALA A 188 -2.10 -21.28 -18.20
C ALA A 188 -3.46 -21.72 -17.61
N LEU A 189 -4.25 -20.78 -17.06
CA LEU A 189 -5.64 -21.04 -16.66
C LEU A 189 -6.50 -21.38 -17.88
N GLY A 190 -6.35 -20.64 -18.99
CA GLY A 190 -7.11 -20.85 -20.22
C GLY A 190 -6.81 -22.18 -20.91
N ASN A 191 -5.56 -22.62 -20.94
CA ASN A 191 -5.14 -23.91 -21.54
C ASN A 191 -5.18 -25.08 -20.53
N LYS A 192 -5.68 -24.85 -19.31
CA LYS A 192 -5.85 -25.86 -18.25
C LYS A 192 -4.54 -26.48 -17.73
N ALA A 193 -3.41 -25.76 -17.86
CA ALA A 193 -2.13 -26.20 -17.34
C ALA A 193 -1.99 -26.05 -15.83
N ILE A 194 -2.85 -25.24 -15.21
CA ILE A 194 -2.94 -25.01 -13.76
C ILE A 194 -4.41 -25.01 -13.32
N ASP A 195 -4.66 -25.29 -12.04
CA ASP A 195 -6.02 -25.31 -11.45
C ASP A 195 -6.42 -23.95 -10.89
N GLY A 196 -5.46 -23.18 -10.41
CA GLY A 196 -5.67 -21.86 -9.85
C GLY A 196 -4.39 -21.03 -9.84
N ALA A 197 -4.52 -19.79 -9.36
CA ALA A 197 -3.40 -18.87 -9.24
C ALA A 197 -3.66 -17.82 -8.15
N THR A 198 -2.59 -17.24 -7.62
CA THR A 198 -2.69 -15.94 -6.93
C THR A 198 -2.52 -14.83 -7.96
N LEU A 199 -3.61 -14.15 -8.29
CA LEU A 199 -3.58 -13.06 -9.24
C LEU A 199 -3.72 -11.71 -8.54
N LEU A 200 -3.13 -10.70 -9.17
CA LEU A 200 -3.31 -9.29 -8.85
C LEU A 200 -4.10 -8.61 -9.97
N GLU A 201 -4.77 -7.51 -9.66
CA GLU A 201 -5.33 -6.67 -10.71
C GLU A 201 -4.22 -6.07 -11.60
N PRO A 202 -4.44 -5.91 -12.91
CA PRO A 202 -5.70 -6.13 -13.65
C PRO A 202 -5.96 -7.57 -14.12
N PHE A 203 -5.10 -8.53 -13.76
CA PHE A 203 -5.14 -9.89 -14.32
C PHE A 203 -6.31 -10.73 -13.77
N ILE A 204 -6.83 -10.39 -12.57
CA ILE A 204 -8.08 -10.97 -12.05
C ILE A 204 -9.23 -10.58 -13.00
N THR A 205 -9.38 -9.29 -13.27
CA THR A 205 -10.40 -8.76 -14.18
C THR A 205 -10.27 -9.34 -15.59
N LEU A 206 -9.03 -9.48 -16.12
CA LEU A 206 -8.80 -10.07 -17.44
C LEU A 206 -9.14 -11.56 -17.50
N ALA A 207 -8.78 -12.35 -16.48
CA ALA A 207 -9.07 -13.77 -16.42
C ALA A 207 -10.59 -14.04 -16.32
N THR A 208 -11.29 -13.26 -15.50
CA THR A 208 -12.75 -13.36 -15.33
C THR A 208 -13.50 -12.92 -16.60
N ALA A 209 -13.09 -11.82 -17.23
CA ALA A 209 -13.68 -11.34 -18.48
C ALA A 209 -13.53 -12.32 -19.65
N ARG A 210 -12.47 -13.14 -19.63
CA ARG A 210 -12.24 -14.21 -20.62
C ARG A 210 -12.90 -15.54 -20.24
N ASN A 211 -13.62 -15.60 -19.10
CA ASN A 211 -14.20 -16.84 -18.57
C ASN A 211 -13.19 -17.99 -18.36
N VAL A 212 -11.90 -17.70 -18.21
CA VAL A 212 -10.88 -18.74 -17.94
C VAL A 212 -10.74 -19.04 -16.46
N ALA A 213 -11.11 -18.09 -15.59
CA ALA A 213 -11.10 -18.26 -14.13
C ALA A 213 -12.22 -17.45 -13.48
N VAL A 214 -12.53 -17.79 -12.24
CA VAL A 214 -13.36 -17.00 -11.34
C VAL A 214 -12.53 -16.47 -10.18
N ARG A 215 -12.87 -15.28 -9.67
CA ARG A 215 -12.36 -14.80 -8.39
C ARG A 215 -12.98 -15.64 -7.29
N TRP A 216 -12.24 -16.63 -6.79
CA TRP A 216 -12.75 -17.60 -5.82
C TRP A 216 -12.78 -17.05 -4.40
N LYS A 217 -11.65 -16.53 -3.92
CA LYS A 217 -11.51 -15.86 -2.62
C LYS A 217 -10.63 -14.63 -2.77
N GLY A 218 -11.14 -13.46 -2.39
CA GLY A 218 -10.29 -12.30 -2.16
C GLY A 218 -9.39 -12.54 -0.95
N MET A 219 -8.17 -12.04 -0.96
CA MET A 219 -7.30 -12.16 0.21
C MET A 219 -7.92 -11.47 1.43
N GLU A 220 -8.64 -10.37 1.22
CA GLU A 220 -9.37 -9.61 2.24
C GLU A 220 -10.56 -10.37 2.86
N ASP A 221 -10.98 -11.47 2.25
CA ASP A 221 -12.15 -12.24 2.70
C ASP A 221 -11.81 -13.25 3.80
N PHE A 222 -10.54 -13.68 3.90
CA PHE A 222 -10.15 -14.76 4.81
C PHE A 222 -8.91 -14.47 5.68
N LEU A 223 -8.12 -13.46 5.35
CA LEU A 223 -7.00 -13.08 6.20
C LEU A 223 -7.53 -12.52 7.54
N PRO A 224 -6.95 -12.93 8.68
CA PRO A 224 -7.35 -12.45 10.00
C PRO A 224 -6.84 -11.02 10.30
N PHE A 225 -6.12 -10.42 9.37
CA PHE A 225 -5.51 -9.09 9.42
C PHE A 225 -5.46 -8.50 8.01
N THR A 226 -5.23 -7.21 7.91
CA THR A 226 -4.92 -6.54 6.64
C THR A 226 -3.61 -7.08 6.06
N GLY A 227 -3.62 -7.53 4.79
CA GLY A 227 -2.43 -8.08 4.15
C GLY A 227 -1.48 -6.98 3.67
N GLN A 228 -0.26 -6.90 4.22
CA GLN A 228 0.76 -5.95 3.77
C GLN A 228 1.45 -6.46 2.51
N ASN A 229 1.38 -5.72 1.41
CA ASN A 229 1.99 -6.14 0.14
C ASN A 229 3.20 -5.32 -0.27
N GLY A 230 3.24 -4.06 0.12
CA GLY A 230 4.34 -3.16 -0.19
C GLY A 230 4.67 -2.22 0.95
N VAL A 231 5.90 -1.75 0.96
CA VAL A 231 6.46 -0.90 2.02
C VAL A 231 7.31 0.23 1.41
N ILE A 232 7.37 1.36 2.10
CA ILE A 232 8.34 2.43 1.82
C ILE A 232 9.57 2.20 2.69
N ILE A 233 10.73 2.26 2.05
CA ILE A 233 12.05 2.06 2.66
C ILE A 233 12.86 3.33 2.47
N TYR A 234 13.51 3.79 3.54
CA TYR A 234 14.58 4.80 3.48
C TYR A 234 15.94 4.11 3.61
N SER A 235 16.94 4.59 2.85
CA SER A 235 18.32 4.25 3.18
C SER A 235 18.67 4.83 4.55
N GLN A 236 19.49 4.12 5.32
CA GLN A 236 19.91 4.63 6.63
C GLN A 236 20.60 5.98 6.50
N LYS A 237 21.46 6.14 5.49
CA LYS A 237 22.15 7.39 5.22
C LYS A 237 21.18 8.57 5.02
N PHE A 238 20.12 8.38 4.20
CA PHE A 238 19.10 9.41 4.00
C PHE A 238 18.34 9.73 5.29
N ALA A 239 17.95 8.69 6.02
CA ALA A 239 17.22 8.83 7.27
C ALA A 239 18.00 9.63 8.33
N GLU A 240 19.32 9.37 8.45
CA GLU A 240 20.19 9.97 9.48
C GLU A 240 20.75 11.34 9.06
N GLU A 241 21.22 11.47 7.82
CA GLU A 241 21.92 12.68 7.37
C GLU A 241 20.99 13.76 6.79
N GLN A 242 19.78 13.38 6.30
CA GLN A 242 18.84 14.28 5.65
C GLN A 242 17.43 14.22 6.28
N GLY A 243 17.36 14.15 7.60
CA GLY A 243 16.11 13.92 8.34
C GLY A 243 14.98 14.91 8.03
N GLU A 244 15.28 16.20 7.75
CA GLU A 244 14.27 17.18 7.36
C GLU A 244 13.70 16.87 5.95
N ALA A 245 14.55 16.54 4.97
CA ALA A 245 14.10 16.11 3.65
C ALA A 245 13.29 14.81 3.72
N ALA A 246 13.69 13.87 4.58
CA ALA A 246 12.98 12.61 4.82
C ALA A 246 11.56 12.85 5.39
N LYS A 247 11.40 13.78 6.34
CA LYS A 247 10.09 14.20 6.85
C LYS A 247 9.22 14.83 5.76
N ARG A 248 9.79 15.72 4.97
CA ARG A 248 9.11 16.41 3.87
C ARG A 248 8.67 15.46 2.77
N TRP A 249 9.53 14.49 2.44
CA TRP A 249 9.19 13.44 1.49
C TRP A 249 7.94 12.67 1.95
N MET A 250 7.87 12.31 3.23
CA MET A 250 6.72 11.60 3.79
C MET A 250 5.43 12.42 3.74
N VAL A 251 5.50 13.74 3.96
CA VAL A 251 4.33 14.63 3.78
C VAL A 251 3.82 14.58 2.36
N ALA A 252 4.70 14.73 1.36
CA ALA A 252 4.32 14.66 -0.05
C ALA A 252 3.75 13.29 -0.44
N TYR A 253 4.36 12.21 0.04
CA TYR A 253 3.88 10.85 -0.18
C TYR A 253 2.47 10.63 0.38
N LEU A 254 2.21 11.03 1.64
CA LEU A 254 0.88 10.90 2.24
C LEU A 254 -0.17 11.76 1.52
N LYS A 255 0.17 12.98 1.05
CA LYS A 255 -0.73 13.76 0.19
C LYS A 255 -1.12 12.97 -1.07
N GLY A 256 -0.16 12.31 -1.71
CA GLY A 256 -0.40 11.46 -2.87
C GLY A 256 -1.28 10.25 -2.55
N THR A 257 -1.03 9.58 -1.43
CA THR A 257 -1.83 8.45 -0.93
C THR A 257 -3.26 8.89 -0.60
N HIS A 258 -3.44 10.03 0.07
CA HIS A 258 -4.77 10.60 0.35
C HIS A 258 -5.54 10.90 -0.92
N ALA A 259 -4.89 11.53 -1.93
CA ALA A 259 -5.54 11.82 -3.20
C ALA A 259 -5.98 10.53 -3.93
N TYR A 260 -5.18 9.46 -3.85
CA TYR A 260 -5.56 8.14 -4.37
C TYR A 260 -6.77 7.57 -3.63
N LEU A 261 -6.74 7.55 -2.29
CA LEU A 261 -7.85 7.05 -1.48
C LEU A 261 -9.14 7.83 -1.74
N ASP A 262 -9.08 9.15 -1.79
CA ASP A 262 -10.25 10.01 -2.11
C ASP A 262 -10.81 9.70 -3.52
N ALA A 263 -9.94 9.41 -4.49
CA ALA A 263 -10.35 9.02 -5.84
C ALA A 263 -11.08 7.68 -5.87
N VAL A 264 -10.57 6.65 -5.16
CA VAL A 264 -11.14 5.30 -5.23
C VAL A 264 -12.34 5.10 -4.30
N THR A 265 -12.41 5.83 -3.18
CA THR A 265 -13.53 5.71 -2.21
C THR A 265 -14.65 6.71 -2.44
N SER A 266 -14.32 7.95 -2.85
CA SER A 266 -15.27 9.07 -2.96
C SER A 266 -15.39 9.62 -4.38
N GLY A 267 -14.61 9.10 -5.33
CA GLY A 267 -14.65 9.52 -6.74
C GLY A 267 -13.98 10.87 -7.04
N VAL A 268 -13.31 11.49 -6.05
CA VAL A 268 -12.67 12.80 -6.22
C VAL A 268 -11.50 12.67 -7.21
N ASP A 269 -11.56 13.40 -8.33
CA ASP A 269 -10.54 13.42 -9.39
C ASP A 269 -10.14 12.01 -9.90
N ARG A 270 -11.07 11.05 -9.87
CA ARG A 270 -10.78 9.66 -10.23
C ARG A 270 -10.18 9.52 -11.63
N ASP A 271 -10.65 10.30 -12.59
CA ASP A 271 -10.16 10.25 -13.97
C ASP A 271 -8.74 10.82 -14.10
N GLY A 272 -8.44 11.91 -13.40
CA GLY A 272 -7.09 12.47 -13.32
C GLY A 272 -6.11 11.49 -12.67
N ILE A 273 -6.51 10.86 -11.57
CA ILE A 273 -5.70 9.83 -10.89
C ILE A 273 -5.47 8.61 -11.79
N ASN A 274 -6.51 8.10 -12.46
CA ASN A 274 -6.35 6.97 -13.39
C ASN A 274 -5.44 7.32 -14.57
N ALA A 275 -5.51 8.56 -15.08
CA ALA A 275 -4.60 9.02 -16.12
C ALA A 275 -3.13 9.06 -15.65
N ILE A 276 -2.87 9.48 -14.41
CA ILE A 276 -1.54 9.40 -13.80
C ILE A 276 -1.06 7.93 -13.73
N LEU A 277 -1.88 7.04 -13.20
CA LEU A 277 -1.53 5.62 -13.08
C LEU A 277 -1.26 4.98 -14.45
N ALA A 278 -2.03 5.32 -15.48
CA ALA A 278 -1.81 4.82 -16.84
C ALA A 278 -0.46 5.28 -17.42
N ARG A 279 0.04 6.46 -17.05
CA ARG A 279 1.37 6.92 -17.49
C ARG A 279 2.52 6.13 -16.83
N HIS A 280 2.40 5.85 -15.54
CA HIS A 280 3.50 5.34 -14.71
C HIS A 280 3.49 3.83 -14.47
N THR A 281 2.37 3.13 -14.72
CA THR A 281 2.25 1.69 -14.50
C THR A 281 2.19 0.89 -15.80
N ALA A 282 2.22 -0.43 -15.71
CA ALA A 282 2.01 -1.30 -16.85
C ALA A 282 0.57 -1.25 -17.41
N VAL A 283 -0.41 -0.77 -16.62
CA VAL A 283 -1.82 -0.67 -17.00
C VAL A 283 -2.06 0.62 -17.77
N LYS A 284 -2.00 0.56 -19.10
CA LYS A 284 -2.15 1.73 -19.98
C LYS A 284 -3.62 2.10 -20.28
N ASP A 285 -4.54 1.16 -20.12
CA ASP A 285 -5.96 1.36 -20.38
C ASP A 285 -6.66 1.98 -19.15
N VAL A 286 -7.00 3.26 -19.26
CA VAL A 286 -7.73 4.01 -18.22
C VAL A 286 -9.11 3.37 -17.96
N SER A 287 -9.76 2.80 -18.97
CA SER A 287 -11.07 2.13 -18.80
C SER A 287 -10.95 0.87 -17.93
N LEU A 288 -9.83 0.17 -18.02
CA LEU A 288 -9.52 -0.97 -17.17
C LEU A 288 -9.26 -0.52 -15.73
N LEU A 289 -8.51 0.58 -15.52
CA LEU A 289 -8.26 1.14 -14.19
C LEU A 289 -9.55 1.57 -13.45
N ARG A 290 -10.62 1.89 -14.17
CA ARG A 290 -11.93 2.18 -13.56
C ARG A 290 -12.67 0.93 -13.05
N ARG A 291 -12.36 -0.24 -13.58
CA ARG A 291 -13.07 -1.51 -13.33
C ARG A 291 -12.37 -2.43 -12.34
N ILE A 292 -11.05 -2.30 -12.19
CA ILE A 292 -10.27 -3.14 -11.28
C ILE A 292 -10.56 -2.79 -9.82
N ALA A 293 -10.44 -3.78 -8.94
CA ALA A 293 -10.46 -3.54 -7.52
C ALA A 293 -9.24 -2.71 -7.10
N PRO A 294 -9.42 -1.65 -6.29
CA PRO A 294 -8.32 -0.77 -5.92
C PRO A 294 -7.35 -1.43 -4.95
N THR A 295 -6.10 -0.97 -4.97
CA THR A 295 -5.12 -1.24 -3.91
C THR A 295 -5.51 -0.49 -2.64
N GLY A 296 -5.46 -1.15 -1.49
CA GLY A 296 -5.64 -0.49 -0.21
C GLY A 296 -4.37 0.21 0.27
N PHE A 297 -4.58 1.22 1.10
CA PHE A 297 -3.52 1.88 1.86
C PHE A 297 -4.06 2.22 3.25
N ASP A 298 -3.20 2.16 4.26
CA ASP A 298 -3.52 2.80 5.53
C ASP A 298 -3.53 4.32 5.34
N PRO A 299 -4.61 5.03 5.70
CA PRO A 299 -4.71 6.47 5.46
C PRO A 299 -3.69 7.30 6.23
N ASN A 300 -3.13 6.76 7.32
CA ASN A 300 -2.05 7.37 8.08
C ASN A 300 -0.69 6.74 7.77
N GLY A 301 -0.59 5.86 6.75
CA GLY A 301 0.64 5.23 6.28
C GLY A 301 1.20 4.13 7.20
N ARG A 302 0.43 3.62 8.18
CA ARG A 302 0.92 2.60 9.12
C ARG A 302 1.06 1.24 8.46
N LEU A 303 2.10 0.52 8.85
CA LEU A 303 2.34 -0.86 8.43
C LEU A 303 1.46 -1.82 9.23
N GLU A 304 0.98 -2.87 8.57
CA GLU A 304 0.32 -4.01 9.24
C GLU A 304 1.39 -5.02 9.70
N ILE A 305 1.81 -4.85 10.95
CA ILE A 305 2.91 -5.65 11.53
C ILE A 305 2.59 -7.14 11.55
N LYS A 306 1.34 -7.51 11.89
CA LYS A 306 0.92 -8.92 11.94
C LYS A 306 1.05 -9.60 10.57
N SER A 307 0.82 -8.86 9.49
CA SER A 307 1.04 -9.40 8.15
C SER A 307 2.52 -9.59 7.85
N LEU A 308 3.38 -8.65 8.23
CA LEU A 308 4.81 -8.76 8.03
C LEU A 308 5.41 -9.93 8.83
N GLU A 309 4.93 -10.18 10.05
CA GLU A 309 5.32 -11.32 10.86
C GLU A 309 4.86 -12.65 10.23
N ALA A 310 3.61 -12.73 9.79
CA ALA A 310 3.08 -13.91 9.10
C ALA A 310 3.82 -14.22 7.79
N ASP A 311 4.23 -13.18 7.05
CA ASP A 311 5.07 -13.35 5.86
C ASP A 311 6.44 -13.94 6.22
N GLN A 312 7.08 -13.47 7.31
CA GLN A 312 8.35 -14.03 7.79
C GLN A 312 8.20 -15.50 8.18
N ASP A 313 7.16 -15.85 8.95
CA ASP A 313 6.90 -17.23 9.36
C ASP A 313 6.75 -18.15 8.14
N TRP A 314 6.03 -17.70 7.11
CA TRP A 314 5.89 -18.44 5.86
C TRP A 314 7.23 -18.60 5.13
N PHE A 315 8.01 -17.54 5.02
CA PHE A 315 9.31 -17.59 4.32
C PHE A 315 10.33 -18.45 5.07
N LEU A 316 10.31 -18.45 6.40
CA LEU A 316 11.10 -19.35 7.23
C LEU A 316 10.68 -20.82 7.05
N LYS A 317 9.36 -21.09 7.05
CA LYS A 317 8.79 -22.44 6.82
C LYS A 317 9.23 -23.01 5.47
N LEU A 318 9.36 -22.17 4.45
CA LEU A 318 9.81 -22.57 3.11
C LEU A 318 11.35 -22.56 2.95
N GLY A 319 12.13 -22.20 3.97
CA GLY A 319 13.58 -22.07 3.89
C GLY A 319 14.09 -20.93 3.01
N LEU A 320 13.24 -19.95 2.70
CA LEU A 320 13.57 -18.76 1.87
C LEU A 320 14.20 -17.65 2.70
N GLN A 321 13.96 -17.64 4.00
CA GLN A 321 14.52 -16.70 4.97
C GLN A 321 15.43 -17.45 5.93
N GLN A 322 16.59 -16.86 6.30
CA GLN A 322 17.60 -17.53 7.11
C GLN A 322 17.46 -17.27 8.61
N GLY A 323 16.76 -16.21 8.99
CA GLY A 323 16.51 -15.83 10.39
C GLY A 323 15.39 -14.80 10.47
N HIS A 324 14.73 -14.73 11.62
CA HIS A 324 13.65 -13.78 11.85
C HIS A 324 14.24 -12.37 12.02
N ALA A 325 13.75 -11.40 11.25
CA ALA A 325 14.13 -10.01 11.39
C ALA A 325 13.30 -9.37 12.51
N ASP A 326 13.96 -8.71 13.44
CA ASP A 326 13.30 -7.90 14.47
C ASP A 326 12.77 -6.59 13.86
N LEU A 327 11.48 -6.56 13.57
CA LEU A 327 10.83 -5.42 12.93
C LEU A 327 10.88 -4.16 13.79
N SER A 328 10.96 -4.29 15.13
CA SER A 328 11.04 -3.13 16.03
C SER A 328 12.31 -2.31 15.85
N ARG A 329 13.39 -2.92 15.32
CA ARG A 329 14.68 -2.26 15.07
C ARG A 329 14.74 -1.53 13.73
N VAL A 330 13.89 -1.92 12.79
CA VAL A 330 13.95 -1.40 11.41
C VAL A 330 12.78 -0.48 11.07
N ILE A 331 11.68 -0.57 11.81
CA ILE A 331 10.55 0.35 11.64
C ILE A 331 10.87 1.67 12.33
N ASP A 332 10.71 2.78 11.57
CA ASP A 332 10.91 4.13 12.07
C ASP A 332 9.77 5.04 11.61
N TYR A 333 8.85 5.29 12.53
CA TYR A 333 7.66 6.09 12.26
C TYR A 333 7.84 7.61 12.48
N GLN A 334 9.01 8.10 12.89
CA GLN A 334 9.20 9.53 13.17
C GLN A 334 8.84 10.43 11.98
N TYR A 335 9.13 9.98 10.76
CA TYR A 335 8.80 10.71 9.51
C TYR A 335 7.31 10.70 9.24
N LEU A 336 6.68 9.55 9.48
CA LEU A 336 5.25 9.34 9.32
C LEU A 336 4.47 10.14 10.38
N ASP A 337 4.90 10.13 11.64
CA ASP A 337 4.28 10.89 12.72
C ASP A 337 4.35 12.39 12.43
N TYR A 338 5.48 12.87 11.91
CA TYR A 338 5.60 14.25 11.44
C TYR A 338 4.60 14.57 10.32
N ALA A 339 4.50 13.70 9.31
CA ALA A 339 3.58 13.92 8.20
C ALA A 339 2.11 13.92 8.66
N VAL A 340 1.72 12.98 9.52
CA VAL A 340 0.37 12.92 10.12
C VAL A 340 0.10 14.14 10.97
N SER A 341 1.08 14.64 11.73
CA SER A 341 0.92 15.87 12.53
C SER A 341 0.65 17.10 11.66
N ARG A 342 1.22 17.16 10.44
CA ARG A 342 1.01 18.26 9.49
C ARG A 342 -0.29 18.16 8.68
N LEU A 343 -0.70 16.94 8.33
CA LEU A 343 -1.84 16.71 7.44
C LEU A 343 -3.15 16.43 8.19
N GLY A 344 -3.06 16.11 9.47
CA GLY A 344 -4.16 15.58 10.26
C GLY A 344 -4.28 14.07 10.15
N LYS A 345 -4.78 13.43 11.18
CA LYS A 345 -5.09 12.00 11.20
C LYS A 345 -6.35 11.73 10.38
N ARG A 346 -6.36 10.69 9.57
CA ARG A 346 -7.52 10.19 8.80
C ARG A 346 -8.03 8.86 9.33
#